data_8ca81ab529a84836c9dae87a8ff926c7
#
_entry.id   8ca81ab529a84836c9dae87a8ff926c7
#
_cell.length_a   1.000
_cell.length_b   1.000
_cell.length_c   1.000
_cell.angle_alpha   90.00
_cell.angle_beta   90.00
_cell.angle_gamma   90.00
#
_symmetry.space_group_name_H-M   'P 1'
#
loop_
_entity.id
_entity.type
_entity.pdbx_description
1 polymer ?
#
loop_
_entity_poly.entity_id
_entity_poly.type
_entity_poly.pdbx_seq_one_letter_code
_entity_poly.pdbx_strand_id
1 'polypeptide(L)'
;MKKPNLTDDESHRVVCMLFESCKNGNPEHGKMNEEATTFNVTRKSIYSIWTAAKKQRMEHIPINVRSKIKGKKGKERIPCPIETIMGLDVSKRTTLKKLGKAIGHSPYTCHRWVKKGLIKSHTDSIHPALSQDNKFIRLHFVMGKLVFDRLLRCVMFKDMSHIIHIDEKWFYTINPKRRYYIGSNEALPYRSCKSKRYITKIMFLAAVPRPTYKENEEVLLDGKLGIWPFTYQEPTKRKSKNRDAGTVVTKPIESIIKKVTKETLINLVIPAINEKWPATASNEISIQQDNKKPHINGKDKDFIEVATSDGFNIKLSQQPPNFPDLNILDLGFLQDEFPAKTVEELVKNVTEAYEAETFETLDNVWLSLQACMVEIMK
;
A
#
# COMPACT_ATOMS: atom_id res chain seq x y z
N MET A 1 27.47 30.87 13.97
CA MET A 1 26.40 30.95 12.94
C MET A 1 26.87 31.86 11.80
N LYS A 2 26.62 31.49 10.54
CA LYS A 2 26.93 32.31 9.36
C LYS A 2 25.92 33.45 9.29
N LYS A 3 26.36 34.71 9.33
CA LYS A 3 25.46 35.87 9.25
C LYS A 3 24.76 35.90 7.87
N PRO A 4 23.49 36.32 7.79
CA PRO A 4 22.75 36.40 6.52
C PRO A 4 23.40 37.44 5.57
N ASN A 5 23.18 37.25 4.26
CA ASN A 5 23.58 38.27 3.28
C ASN A 5 22.48 39.33 3.21
N LEU A 6 22.89 40.61 3.01
CA LEU A 6 21.97 41.72 2.78
C LEU A 6 21.13 41.47 1.50
N THR A 7 19.87 41.89 1.53
CA THR A 7 19.03 42.03 0.36
C THR A 7 19.49 43.20 -0.50
N ASP A 8 19.01 43.30 -1.74
CA ASP A 8 19.35 44.41 -2.62
C ASP A 8 18.85 45.73 -2.05
N ASP A 9 17.65 45.75 -1.45
CA ASP A 9 17.07 46.95 -0.81
C ASP A 9 17.83 47.37 0.44
N GLU A 10 18.23 46.42 1.28
CA GLU A 10 19.08 46.69 2.44
C GLU A 10 20.45 47.25 2.03
N SER A 11 21.04 46.71 0.95
CA SER A 11 22.31 47.21 0.41
C SER A 11 22.19 48.65 -0.07
N HIS A 12 21.07 49.01 -0.70
CA HIS A 12 20.79 50.39 -1.10
C HIS A 12 20.57 51.30 0.11
N ARG A 13 19.84 50.86 1.14
CA ARG A 13 19.63 51.60 2.38
C ARG A 13 20.98 51.90 3.08
N VAL A 14 21.84 50.89 3.19
CA VAL A 14 23.21 51.08 3.75
C VAL A 14 23.97 52.17 2.98
N VAL A 15 23.87 52.19 1.66
CA VAL A 15 24.52 53.21 0.85
C VAL A 15 23.96 54.60 1.13
N CYS A 16 22.63 54.76 1.21
CA CYS A 16 21.99 56.04 1.52
C CYS A 16 22.43 56.55 2.91
N MET A 17 22.34 55.73 3.95
CA MET A 17 22.70 56.10 5.32
C MET A 17 24.20 56.49 5.46
N LEU A 18 25.07 55.79 4.73
CA LEU A 18 26.49 56.12 4.73
C LEU A 18 26.75 57.43 3.95
N PHE A 19 26.05 57.73 2.87
CA PHE A 19 26.19 59.02 2.17
C PHE A 19 25.63 60.19 2.96
N GLU A 20 24.52 60.01 3.69
CA GLU A 20 23.97 61.04 4.60
C GLU A 20 24.93 61.43 5.72
N SER A 21 25.74 60.46 6.22
CA SER A 21 26.72 60.68 7.28
C SER A 21 28.10 61.09 6.75
N CYS A 22 28.25 61.39 5.47
CA CYS A 22 29.54 61.72 4.88
C CYS A 22 30.03 63.14 5.20
N LYS A 23 31.24 63.24 5.76
CA LYS A 23 32.02 64.48 5.85
C LYS A 23 33.33 64.34 5.05
N ASN A 24 33.60 65.26 4.16
CA ASN A 24 34.82 65.25 3.30
C ASN A 24 34.97 63.95 2.48
N GLY A 25 33.82 63.37 1.97
CA GLY A 25 33.82 62.18 1.11
C GLY A 25 34.06 60.85 1.79
N ASN A 26 34.01 60.81 3.13
CA ASN A 26 34.05 59.57 3.91
C ASN A 26 32.96 59.57 5.00
N PRO A 27 32.38 58.44 5.35
CA PRO A 27 31.43 58.32 6.45
C PRO A 27 32.07 58.71 7.78
N GLU A 28 31.29 59.28 8.69
CA GLU A 28 31.74 59.61 10.03
C GLU A 28 32.35 58.41 10.75
N HIS A 29 33.28 58.72 11.68
CA HIS A 29 33.96 57.67 12.44
C HIS A 29 32.92 56.83 13.25
N GLY A 30 33.01 55.52 13.13
CA GLY A 30 32.09 54.60 13.83
C GLY A 30 30.84 54.23 13.06
N LYS A 31 30.38 55.03 12.07
CA LYS A 31 29.12 54.81 11.36
C LYS A 31 29.04 53.44 10.65
N MET A 32 30.15 52.97 10.07
CA MET A 32 30.21 51.63 9.46
C MET A 32 29.98 50.47 10.46
N ASN A 33 30.38 50.66 11.73
CA ASN A 33 30.15 49.66 12.78
C ASN A 33 28.68 49.70 13.24
N GLU A 34 28.10 50.88 13.35
CA GLU A 34 26.70 51.08 13.67
C GLU A 34 25.79 50.37 12.63
N GLU A 35 26.04 50.65 11.35
CA GLU A 35 25.27 50.00 10.27
C GLU A 35 25.51 48.49 10.24
N ALA A 36 26.73 48.01 10.51
CA ALA A 36 26.98 46.57 10.60
C ALA A 36 26.18 45.88 11.71
N THR A 37 25.96 46.60 12.83
CA THR A 37 25.11 46.10 13.92
C THR A 37 23.65 46.18 13.57
N THR A 38 23.18 47.28 13.01
CA THR A 38 21.78 47.49 12.58
C THR A 38 21.31 46.42 11.60
N PHE A 39 22.14 46.11 10.62
CA PHE A 39 21.78 45.10 9.60
C PHE A 39 22.30 43.68 9.92
N ASN A 40 22.82 43.45 11.13
CA ASN A 40 23.37 42.16 11.59
C ASN A 40 24.34 41.48 10.61
N VAL A 41 25.22 42.28 10.00
CA VAL A 41 26.27 41.85 9.07
C VAL A 41 27.67 42.16 9.59
N THR A 42 28.68 41.74 8.85
CA THR A 42 30.07 42.11 9.22
C THR A 42 30.39 43.50 8.73
N ARG A 43 31.23 44.25 9.49
CA ARG A 43 31.80 45.54 9.04
C ARG A 43 32.43 45.44 7.65
N LYS A 44 33.05 44.30 7.34
CA LYS A 44 33.65 44.02 6.02
C LYS A 44 32.62 44.05 4.89
N SER A 45 31.41 43.57 5.14
CA SER A 45 30.29 43.61 4.17
C SER A 45 29.89 45.08 3.90
N ILE A 46 29.70 45.87 4.94
CA ILE A 46 29.39 47.32 4.83
C ILE A 46 30.48 48.07 4.07
N TYR A 47 31.74 47.83 4.44
CA TYR A 47 32.87 48.43 3.76
C TYR A 47 32.96 48.09 2.27
N SER A 48 32.69 46.86 1.91
CA SER A 48 32.65 46.40 0.50
C SER A 48 31.56 47.11 -0.31
N ILE A 49 30.35 47.24 0.27
CA ILE A 49 29.22 47.96 -0.35
C ILE A 49 29.59 49.46 -0.53
N TRP A 50 30.09 50.07 0.53
CA TRP A 50 30.53 51.46 0.50
C TRP A 50 31.59 51.73 -0.57
N THR A 51 32.64 50.92 -0.61
CA THR A 51 33.74 51.07 -1.57
C THR A 51 33.24 50.97 -3.01
N ALA A 52 32.32 50.01 -3.26
CA ALA A 52 31.70 49.87 -4.58
C ALA A 52 30.84 51.08 -4.96
N ALA A 53 30.01 51.58 -4.01
CA ALA A 53 29.16 52.75 -4.24
C ALA A 53 29.98 54.04 -4.44
N LYS A 54 31.05 54.27 -3.61
CA LYS A 54 31.97 55.41 -3.73
C LYS A 54 32.67 55.42 -5.08
N LYS A 55 33.17 54.25 -5.54
CA LYS A 55 33.82 54.12 -6.84
C LYS A 55 32.86 54.50 -7.98
N GLN A 56 31.64 53.97 -7.99
CA GLN A 56 30.63 54.24 -9.02
C GLN A 56 30.25 55.76 -9.03
N ARG A 57 30.13 56.39 -7.85
CA ARG A 57 29.87 57.82 -7.75
C ARG A 57 31.00 58.66 -8.32
N MET A 58 32.27 58.28 -8.09
CA MET A 58 33.46 58.98 -8.66
C MET A 58 33.52 58.82 -10.18
N GLU A 59 33.08 57.69 -10.69
CA GLU A 59 33.01 57.37 -12.13
C GLU A 59 31.77 57.95 -12.81
N HIS A 60 30.90 58.70 -12.09
CA HIS A 60 29.62 59.24 -12.56
C HIS A 60 28.64 58.17 -13.12
N ILE A 61 28.78 56.91 -12.60
CA ILE A 61 27.93 55.81 -12.99
C ILE A 61 26.78 55.65 -11.96
N PRO A 62 25.54 55.30 -12.37
CA PRO A 62 24.45 55.02 -11.44
C PRO A 62 24.86 53.94 -10.42
N ILE A 63 24.63 54.24 -9.11
CA ILE A 63 25.00 53.34 -8.04
C ILE A 63 24.22 52.05 -8.08
N ASN A 64 24.89 50.94 -8.31
CA ASN A 64 24.35 49.60 -8.32
C ASN A 64 25.11 48.68 -7.36
N VAL A 65 24.56 48.48 -6.16
CA VAL A 65 25.13 47.63 -5.09
C VAL A 65 24.40 46.32 -4.93
N ARG A 66 23.64 45.90 -5.95
CA ARG A 66 22.98 44.62 -5.94
C ARG A 66 23.95 43.45 -5.77
N SER A 67 23.47 42.38 -5.13
CA SER A 67 24.28 41.22 -4.90
C SER A 67 24.82 40.62 -6.22
N LYS A 68 26.12 40.57 -6.37
CA LYS A 68 26.82 39.95 -7.53
C LYS A 68 26.60 38.42 -7.62
N ILE A 69 26.03 37.81 -6.57
CA ILE A 69 25.75 36.37 -6.49
C ILE A 69 24.35 36.06 -7.04
N LYS A 70 23.41 37.02 -6.91
CA LYS A 70 22.06 36.91 -7.39
C LYS A 70 22.06 36.88 -8.94
N GLY A 71 21.59 35.79 -9.54
CA GLY A 71 21.58 35.62 -11.00
C GLY A 71 22.84 34.97 -11.60
N LYS A 72 23.91 34.71 -10.83
CA LYS A 72 24.96 33.80 -11.31
C LYS A 72 24.34 32.41 -11.41
N LYS A 73 24.09 31.95 -12.64
CA LYS A 73 23.70 30.55 -12.92
C LYS A 73 24.76 29.65 -12.24
N GLY A 74 24.34 28.83 -11.27
CA GLY A 74 25.18 27.73 -10.80
C GLY A 74 25.55 26.82 -11.98
N LYS A 75 26.40 25.80 -11.74
CA LYS A 75 26.74 24.82 -12.78
C LYS A 75 25.46 24.42 -13.53
N GLU A 76 25.54 24.47 -14.84
CA GLU A 76 24.44 24.07 -15.72
C GLU A 76 23.91 22.69 -15.35
N ARG A 77 22.61 22.56 -15.24
CA ARG A 77 22.01 21.28 -14.81
C ARG A 77 22.09 20.31 -15.95
N ILE A 78 22.68 19.15 -15.69
CA ILE A 78 22.76 18.05 -16.64
C ILE A 78 21.32 17.67 -17.06
N PRO A 79 20.97 17.75 -18.35
CA PRO A 79 19.66 17.35 -18.85
C PRO A 79 19.46 15.84 -18.66
N CYS A 80 18.22 15.39 -18.52
CA CYS A 80 17.91 13.97 -18.44
C CYS A 80 17.81 13.38 -19.85
N PRO A 81 18.65 12.41 -20.22
CA PRO A 81 18.62 11.78 -21.54
C PRO A 81 17.48 10.72 -21.61
N ILE A 82 16.25 11.16 -21.64
CA ILE A 82 15.06 10.30 -21.55
C ILE A 82 15.05 9.24 -22.66
N GLU A 83 15.31 9.63 -23.92
CA GLU A 83 15.32 8.72 -25.06
C GLU A 83 16.39 7.64 -24.92
N THR A 84 17.60 8.03 -24.48
CA THR A 84 18.67 7.05 -24.20
C THR A 84 18.24 6.08 -23.10
N ILE A 85 17.61 6.58 -22.04
CA ILE A 85 17.11 5.75 -20.93
C ILE A 85 16.03 4.79 -21.42
N MET A 86 15.10 5.24 -22.26
CA MET A 86 14.04 4.40 -22.82
C MET A 86 14.59 3.32 -23.74
N GLY A 87 15.65 3.58 -24.48
CA GLY A 87 16.32 2.61 -25.35
C GLY A 87 17.19 1.58 -24.61
N LEU A 88 17.44 1.76 -23.31
CA LEU A 88 18.20 0.78 -22.53
C LEU A 88 17.33 -0.42 -22.16
N ASP A 89 17.97 -1.59 -22.18
CA ASP A 89 17.36 -2.80 -21.60
C ASP A 89 17.00 -2.57 -20.11
N VAL A 90 15.84 -3.12 -19.68
CA VAL A 90 15.31 -2.94 -18.31
C VAL A 90 16.30 -3.43 -17.26
N SER A 91 17.06 -4.49 -17.53
CA SER A 91 18.06 -5.05 -16.60
C SER A 91 19.20 -4.07 -16.26
N LYS A 92 19.51 -3.16 -17.18
CA LYS A 92 20.55 -2.11 -17.00
C LYS A 92 20.08 -0.92 -16.20
N ARG A 93 18.78 -0.79 -15.91
CA ARG A 93 18.17 0.32 -15.16
C ARG A 93 17.42 -0.10 -13.91
N THR A 94 17.73 -1.28 -13.36
CA THR A 94 17.11 -1.80 -12.12
C THR A 94 17.52 -1.05 -10.85
N THR A 95 18.67 -0.37 -10.85
CA THR A 95 19.13 0.50 -9.76
C THR A 95 19.70 1.79 -10.32
N LEU A 96 19.67 2.87 -9.52
CA LEU A 96 20.27 4.15 -9.94
C LEU A 96 21.76 4.03 -10.24
N LYS A 97 22.48 3.09 -9.59
CA LYS A 97 23.89 2.81 -9.85
C LYS A 97 24.09 2.18 -11.22
N LYS A 98 23.27 1.17 -11.59
CA LYS A 98 23.32 0.54 -12.91
C LYS A 98 22.90 1.52 -14.00
N LEU A 99 21.81 2.27 -13.77
CA LEU A 99 21.37 3.31 -14.70
C LEU A 99 22.46 4.34 -14.94
N GLY A 100 23.04 4.89 -13.88
CA GLY A 100 24.12 5.88 -13.99
C GLY A 100 25.32 5.36 -14.77
N LYS A 101 25.74 4.11 -14.51
CA LYS A 101 26.83 3.46 -15.25
C LYS A 101 26.49 3.31 -16.74
N ALA A 102 25.25 2.94 -17.07
CA ALA A 102 24.82 2.71 -18.45
C ALA A 102 24.75 3.99 -19.31
N ILE A 103 24.47 5.14 -18.68
CA ILE A 103 24.35 6.45 -19.37
C ILE A 103 25.51 7.41 -19.09
N GLY A 104 26.57 6.95 -18.42
CA GLY A 104 27.74 7.77 -18.13
C GLY A 104 27.53 8.88 -17.08
N HIS A 105 26.55 8.73 -16.19
CA HIS A 105 26.24 9.71 -15.16
C HIS A 105 26.31 9.14 -13.73
N SER A 106 26.50 10.03 -12.75
CA SER A 106 26.54 9.61 -11.35
C SER A 106 25.14 9.13 -10.87
N PRO A 107 25.07 8.15 -9.94
CA PRO A 107 23.81 7.75 -9.32
C PRO A 107 23.06 8.91 -8.65
N TYR A 108 23.79 9.90 -8.16
CA TYR A 108 23.23 11.11 -7.56
C TYR A 108 22.50 11.98 -8.60
N THR A 109 23.06 12.08 -9.82
CA THR A 109 22.39 12.78 -10.94
C THR A 109 21.09 12.08 -11.29
N CYS A 110 21.10 10.75 -11.39
CA CYS A 110 19.89 9.95 -11.63
C CYS A 110 18.84 10.15 -10.52
N HIS A 111 19.27 10.14 -9.24
CA HIS A 111 18.38 10.42 -8.11
C HIS A 111 17.74 11.82 -8.20
N ARG A 112 18.48 12.84 -8.62
CA ARG A 112 17.92 14.17 -8.84
C ARG A 112 16.86 14.20 -9.93
N TRP A 113 16.99 13.40 -11.00
CA TRP A 113 15.96 13.27 -12.04
C TRP A 113 14.71 12.57 -11.50
N VAL A 114 14.85 11.54 -10.66
CA VAL A 114 13.71 10.91 -9.96
C VAL A 114 13.01 11.95 -9.07
N LYS A 115 13.77 12.69 -8.25
CA LYS A 115 13.22 13.72 -7.36
C LYS A 115 12.49 14.84 -8.10
N LYS A 116 12.87 15.10 -9.36
CA LYS A 116 12.21 16.08 -10.23
C LYS A 116 11.06 15.49 -11.05
N GLY A 117 10.77 14.21 -10.90
CA GLY A 117 9.71 13.52 -11.67
C GLY A 117 10.03 13.30 -13.16
N LEU A 118 11.29 13.55 -13.61
CA LEU A 118 11.70 13.30 -15.00
C LEU A 118 11.78 11.81 -15.32
N ILE A 119 12.11 10.99 -14.34
CA ILE A 119 12.03 9.53 -14.39
C ILE A 119 11.29 9.03 -13.14
N LYS A 120 10.54 7.94 -13.28
CA LYS A 120 9.75 7.36 -12.18
C LYS A 120 10.39 6.04 -11.73
N SER A 121 10.37 5.80 -10.43
CA SER A 121 10.63 4.46 -9.90
C SER A 121 9.34 3.64 -10.00
N HIS A 122 9.45 2.45 -10.54
CA HIS A 122 8.35 1.48 -10.61
C HIS A 122 8.83 0.18 -10.00
N THR A 123 8.00 -0.42 -9.16
CA THR A 123 8.24 -1.76 -8.61
C THR A 123 7.23 -2.69 -9.26
N ASP A 124 7.75 -3.66 -9.97
CA ASP A 124 6.94 -4.68 -10.62
C ASP A 124 6.83 -5.92 -9.73
N SER A 125 5.66 -6.52 -9.70
CA SER A 125 5.42 -7.83 -9.09
C SER A 125 5.35 -8.88 -10.19
N ILE A 126 5.90 -10.06 -9.92
CA ILE A 126 5.84 -11.17 -10.86
C ILE A 126 4.39 -11.66 -10.92
N HIS A 127 3.77 -11.51 -12.08
CA HIS A 127 2.48 -12.11 -12.37
C HIS A 127 2.65 -13.51 -12.95
N PRO A 128 1.73 -14.44 -12.69
CA PRO A 128 1.76 -15.75 -13.31
C PRO A 128 1.75 -15.64 -14.85
N ALA A 129 2.64 -16.37 -15.52
CA ALA A 129 2.61 -16.44 -16.96
C ALA A 129 1.36 -17.21 -17.43
N LEU A 130 0.47 -16.52 -18.13
CA LEU A 130 -0.76 -17.12 -18.65
C LEU A 130 -0.49 -17.74 -20.02
N SER A 131 -0.72 -19.06 -20.13
CA SER A 131 -0.78 -19.73 -21.44
C SER A 131 -2.00 -19.22 -22.24
N GLN A 132 -2.03 -19.47 -23.55
CA GLN A 132 -3.21 -19.13 -24.38
C GLN A 132 -4.47 -19.86 -23.89
N ASP A 133 -4.34 -21.12 -23.50
CA ASP A 133 -5.45 -21.88 -22.91
C ASP A 133 -5.97 -21.23 -21.62
N ASN A 134 -5.07 -20.80 -20.75
CA ASN A 134 -5.46 -20.09 -19.53
C ASN A 134 -6.20 -18.78 -19.84
N LYS A 135 -5.75 -18.02 -20.84
CA LYS A 135 -6.43 -16.78 -21.27
C LYS A 135 -7.85 -17.09 -21.80
N PHE A 136 -7.97 -18.14 -22.59
CA PHE A 136 -9.27 -18.57 -23.12
C PHE A 136 -10.22 -19.03 -22.01
N ILE A 137 -9.75 -19.87 -21.09
CA ILE A 137 -10.54 -20.33 -19.94
C ILE A 137 -10.98 -19.14 -19.07
N ARG A 138 -10.08 -18.18 -18.87
CA ARG A 138 -10.34 -16.96 -18.13
C ARG A 138 -11.45 -16.12 -18.78
N LEU A 139 -11.32 -15.87 -20.07
CA LEU A 139 -12.32 -15.14 -20.85
C LEU A 139 -13.68 -15.87 -20.81
N HIS A 140 -13.68 -17.18 -21.03
CA HIS A 140 -14.89 -17.99 -20.97
C HIS A 140 -15.58 -17.92 -19.59
N PHE A 141 -14.78 -17.98 -18.52
CA PHE A 141 -15.31 -17.82 -17.15
C PHE A 141 -15.98 -16.46 -16.95
N VAL A 142 -15.34 -15.39 -17.40
CA VAL A 142 -15.90 -14.02 -17.30
C VAL A 142 -17.15 -13.88 -18.15
N MET A 143 -17.12 -14.36 -19.41
CA MET A 143 -18.30 -14.35 -20.29
C MET A 143 -19.49 -15.09 -19.68
N GLY A 144 -19.24 -16.17 -18.94
CA GLY A 144 -20.28 -16.89 -18.20
C GLY A 144 -20.98 -16.07 -17.10
N LYS A 145 -20.36 -14.98 -16.63
CA LYS A 145 -20.90 -14.04 -15.65
C LYS A 145 -21.70 -12.88 -16.27
N LEU A 146 -21.83 -12.87 -17.59
CA LEU A 146 -22.54 -11.80 -18.31
C LEU A 146 -23.91 -12.27 -18.81
N VAL A 147 -24.81 -11.32 -18.99
CA VAL A 147 -26.12 -11.47 -19.62
C VAL A 147 -26.38 -10.31 -20.55
N PHE A 148 -27.03 -10.54 -21.66
CA PHE A 148 -27.50 -9.49 -22.53
C PHE A 148 -28.91 -9.04 -22.10
N ASP A 149 -29.03 -7.80 -21.63
CA ASP A 149 -30.32 -7.20 -21.34
C ASP A 149 -30.95 -6.69 -22.63
N ARG A 150 -32.11 -7.29 -22.98
CA ARG A 150 -32.83 -6.97 -24.21
C ARG A 150 -33.53 -5.61 -24.17
N LEU A 151 -33.94 -5.14 -22.97
CA LEU A 151 -34.59 -3.85 -22.78
C LEU A 151 -33.59 -2.71 -22.91
N LEU A 152 -32.49 -2.81 -22.20
CA LEU A 152 -31.42 -1.81 -22.21
C LEU A 152 -30.47 -1.96 -23.42
N ARG A 153 -30.58 -3.04 -24.19
CA ARG A 153 -29.69 -3.38 -25.33
C ARG A 153 -28.21 -3.32 -24.98
N CYS A 154 -27.87 -3.73 -23.77
CA CYS A 154 -26.49 -3.74 -23.29
C CYS A 154 -26.13 -5.07 -22.62
N VAL A 155 -24.83 -5.31 -22.48
CA VAL A 155 -24.30 -6.45 -21.73
C VAL A 155 -24.14 -5.99 -20.28
N MET A 156 -24.69 -6.78 -19.38
CA MET A 156 -24.63 -6.54 -17.93
C MET A 156 -24.04 -7.75 -17.21
N PHE A 157 -23.51 -7.53 -16.02
CA PHE A 157 -23.17 -8.63 -15.14
C PHE A 157 -24.45 -9.30 -14.63
N LYS A 158 -24.44 -10.63 -14.57
CA LYS A 158 -25.46 -11.39 -13.85
C LYS A 158 -25.45 -10.99 -12.39
N ASP A 159 -26.57 -11.19 -11.72
CA ASP A 159 -26.59 -11.13 -10.27
C ASP A 159 -25.63 -12.19 -9.70
N MET A 160 -24.72 -11.76 -8.86
CA MET A 160 -23.71 -12.58 -8.19
C MET A 160 -23.95 -12.67 -6.68
N SER A 161 -25.13 -12.25 -6.20
CA SER A 161 -25.49 -12.28 -4.78
C SER A 161 -25.49 -13.69 -4.18
N HIS A 162 -25.75 -14.72 -5.02
CA HIS A 162 -25.72 -16.12 -4.65
C HIS A 162 -24.32 -16.75 -4.62
N ILE A 163 -23.26 -15.97 -4.92
CA ILE A 163 -21.88 -16.48 -4.94
C ILE A 163 -21.18 -16.13 -3.64
N ILE A 164 -20.61 -17.14 -2.99
CA ILE A 164 -19.77 -16.99 -1.81
C ILE A 164 -18.34 -17.28 -2.21
N HIS A 165 -17.43 -16.32 -2.05
CA HIS A 165 -16.01 -16.57 -2.24
C HIS A 165 -15.39 -17.08 -0.96
N ILE A 166 -14.61 -18.14 -1.05
CA ILE A 166 -13.78 -18.65 0.04
C ILE A 166 -12.32 -18.67 -0.36
N ASP A 167 -11.44 -18.36 0.59
CA ASP A 167 -9.99 -18.51 0.43
C ASP A 167 -9.28 -18.58 1.78
N GLU A 168 -8.05 -19.08 1.78
CA GLU A 168 -7.19 -19.18 2.95
C GLU A 168 -6.13 -18.10 2.95
N LYS A 169 -6.00 -17.42 4.11
CA LYS A 169 -4.98 -16.40 4.32
C LYS A 169 -4.13 -16.68 5.55
N TRP A 170 -2.81 -16.47 5.41
CA TRP A 170 -1.86 -16.56 6.51
C TRP A 170 -1.77 -15.25 7.28
N PHE A 171 -1.96 -15.32 8.59
CA PHE A 171 -1.67 -14.23 9.51
C PHE A 171 -0.51 -14.60 10.42
N TYR A 172 0.31 -13.61 10.77
CA TYR A 172 1.55 -13.80 11.52
C TYR A 172 1.46 -13.06 12.85
N THR A 173 1.94 -13.70 13.95
CA THR A 173 2.03 -13.02 15.24
C THR A 173 2.98 -11.82 15.19
N ILE A 174 4.03 -11.90 14.37
CA ILE A 174 4.97 -10.81 14.13
C ILE A 174 5.21 -10.71 12.62
N ASN A 175 4.81 -9.60 12.00
CA ASN A 175 5.17 -9.39 10.61
C ASN A 175 6.68 -9.15 10.48
N PRO A 176 7.41 -9.93 9.65
CA PRO A 176 8.85 -9.77 9.45
C PRO A 176 9.24 -8.41 8.88
N LYS A 177 8.37 -7.79 8.09
CA LYS A 177 8.56 -6.46 7.49
C LYS A 177 7.42 -5.56 7.92
N ARG A 178 7.75 -4.47 8.62
CA ARG A 178 6.75 -3.48 9.04
C ARG A 178 7.24 -2.08 8.71
N ARG A 179 6.36 -1.27 8.15
CA ARG A 179 6.61 0.15 7.92
C ARG A 179 6.13 0.94 9.14
N TYR A 180 6.93 1.91 9.55
CA TYR A 180 6.56 2.87 10.60
C TYR A 180 6.66 4.27 10.04
N TYR A 181 5.72 5.11 10.43
CA TYR A 181 5.81 6.56 10.28
C TYR A 181 6.18 7.11 11.64
N ILE A 182 7.38 7.69 11.76
CA ILE A 182 7.96 8.16 13.00
C ILE A 182 8.33 9.63 12.90
N GLY A 183 8.36 10.33 14.04
CA GLY A 183 8.82 11.71 14.12
C GLY A 183 10.30 11.82 13.76
N SER A 184 10.73 12.98 13.23
CA SER A 184 12.12 13.19 12.78
C SER A 184 13.17 12.99 13.87
N ASN A 185 12.79 13.14 15.14
CA ASN A 185 13.65 13.00 16.31
C ASN A 185 13.29 11.78 17.19
N GLU A 186 12.37 10.92 16.70
CA GLU A 186 11.95 9.72 17.41
C GLU A 186 12.99 8.60 17.23
N ALA A 187 13.21 7.83 18.32
CA ALA A 187 14.09 6.67 18.25
C ALA A 187 13.48 5.58 17.37
N LEU A 188 14.32 4.96 16.53
CA LEU A 188 13.88 3.86 15.67
C LEU A 188 13.35 2.70 16.52
N PRO A 189 12.14 2.19 16.26
CA PRO A 189 11.61 1.04 16.98
C PRO A 189 12.47 -0.19 16.69
N TYR A 190 13.05 -0.76 17.76
CA TYR A 190 13.86 -1.97 17.65
C TYR A 190 13.00 -3.20 17.93
N ARG A 191 13.03 -4.15 17.01
CA ARG A 191 12.32 -5.44 17.10
C ARG A 191 13.30 -6.57 16.90
N SER A 192 13.29 -7.54 17.80
CA SER A 192 14.13 -8.73 17.73
C SER A 192 13.30 -10.00 17.87
N CYS A 193 13.70 -11.04 17.16
CA CYS A 193 13.23 -12.40 17.38
C CYS A 193 14.43 -13.36 17.26
N LYS A 194 14.38 -14.50 17.95
CA LYS A 194 15.46 -15.49 17.90
C LYS A 194 15.75 -16.01 16.49
N SER A 195 14.69 -16.24 15.71
CA SER A 195 14.78 -16.61 14.30
C SER A 195 13.41 -16.39 13.64
N LYS A 196 13.40 -16.02 12.37
CA LYS A 196 12.16 -15.91 11.58
C LYS A 196 11.37 -17.22 11.52
N ARG A 197 12.01 -18.37 11.70
CA ARG A 197 11.36 -19.69 11.74
C ARG A 197 10.46 -19.89 12.96
N TYR A 198 10.67 -19.11 14.03
CA TYR A 198 9.85 -19.16 15.25
C TYR A 198 8.70 -18.17 15.26
N ILE A 199 8.50 -17.43 14.16
CA ILE A 199 7.32 -16.57 14.03
C ILE A 199 6.13 -17.48 13.77
N THR A 200 5.22 -17.52 14.75
CA THR A 200 3.99 -18.31 14.63
C THR A 200 3.11 -17.67 13.57
N LYS A 201 2.53 -18.49 12.71
CA LYS A 201 1.56 -18.12 11.71
C LYS A 201 0.33 -19.01 11.81
N ILE A 202 -0.81 -18.48 11.53
CA ILE A 202 -2.09 -19.19 11.52
C ILE A 202 -2.74 -18.95 10.16
N MET A 203 -3.24 -20.01 9.56
CA MET A 203 -4.08 -19.90 8.38
C MET A 203 -5.54 -19.76 8.81
N PHE A 204 -6.26 -18.90 8.14
CA PHE A 204 -7.70 -18.71 8.33
C PHE A 204 -8.42 -18.98 7.02
N LEU A 205 -9.57 -19.60 7.08
CA LEU A 205 -10.53 -19.64 5.99
C LEU A 205 -11.52 -18.51 6.18
N ALA A 206 -11.72 -17.69 5.17
CA ALA A 206 -12.78 -16.68 5.15
C ALA A 206 -13.85 -17.04 4.13
N ALA A 207 -15.10 -16.71 4.40
CA ALA A 207 -16.23 -16.86 3.49
C ALA A 207 -17.00 -15.54 3.38
N VAL A 208 -17.04 -14.99 2.17
CA VAL A 208 -17.56 -13.65 1.89
C VAL A 208 -18.49 -13.68 0.68
N PRO A 209 -19.82 -13.59 0.87
CA PRO A 209 -20.79 -13.31 -0.18
C PRO A 209 -20.82 -11.83 -0.53
N ARG A 210 -21.51 -11.49 -1.59
CA ARG A 210 -21.80 -10.09 -1.89
C ARG A 210 -22.82 -9.52 -0.88
N PRO A 211 -22.59 -8.32 -0.32
CA PRO A 211 -23.61 -7.64 0.47
C PRO A 211 -24.90 -7.47 -0.32
N THR A 212 -26.05 -7.68 0.33
CA THR A 212 -27.38 -7.52 -0.28
C THR A 212 -28.26 -6.60 0.55
N TYR A 213 -29.16 -5.90 -0.12
CA TYR A 213 -30.00 -4.86 0.46
C TYR A 213 -31.46 -5.07 0.09
N LYS A 214 -32.35 -4.57 0.93
CA LYS A 214 -33.77 -4.39 0.60
C LYS A 214 -33.95 -3.14 -0.27
N GLU A 215 -35.12 -3.01 -0.86
CA GLU A 215 -35.49 -1.78 -1.63
C GLU A 215 -35.41 -0.48 -0.82
N ASN A 216 -35.52 -0.55 0.51
CA ASN A 216 -35.39 0.58 1.42
C ASN A 216 -33.94 0.81 1.91
N GLU A 217 -32.93 0.25 1.24
CA GLU A 217 -31.50 0.32 1.59
C GLU A 217 -31.10 -0.38 2.90
N GLU A 218 -32.02 -1.08 3.56
CA GLU A 218 -31.70 -1.89 4.72
C GLU A 218 -30.83 -3.08 4.33
N VAL A 219 -29.73 -3.30 5.05
CA VAL A 219 -28.81 -4.42 4.79
C VAL A 219 -29.48 -5.74 5.14
N LEU A 220 -29.63 -6.63 4.17
CA LEU A 220 -30.13 -8.00 4.35
C LEU A 220 -29.03 -8.97 4.72
N LEU A 221 -27.86 -8.83 4.05
CA LEU A 221 -26.67 -9.61 4.29
C LEU A 221 -25.47 -8.65 4.16
N ASP A 222 -24.69 -8.53 5.20
CA ASP A 222 -23.56 -7.60 5.27
C ASP A 222 -22.30 -8.08 4.54
N GLY A 223 -22.36 -9.27 3.94
CA GLY A 223 -21.21 -9.88 3.24
C GLY A 223 -20.27 -10.66 4.15
N LYS A 224 -20.59 -10.82 5.44
CA LYS A 224 -19.75 -11.52 6.42
C LYS A 224 -20.38 -12.83 6.87
N LEU A 225 -20.07 -13.95 6.22
CA LEU A 225 -20.48 -15.26 6.71
C LEU A 225 -19.60 -15.71 7.88
N GLY A 226 -18.30 -15.67 7.73
CA GLY A 226 -17.39 -16.03 8.80
C GLY A 226 -15.94 -16.06 8.40
N ILE A 227 -15.09 -16.08 9.45
CA ILE A 227 -13.65 -16.32 9.34
C ILE A 227 -13.23 -17.33 10.41
N TRP A 228 -12.58 -18.40 10.02
CA TRP A 228 -12.26 -19.52 10.91
C TRP A 228 -10.77 -19.83 10.90
N PRO A 229 -10.10 -19.84 12.08
CA PRO A 229 -8.71 -20.21 12.19
C PRO A 229 -8.53 -21.71 12.07
N PHE A 230 -7.55 -22.15 11.32
CA PHE A 230 -7.12 -23.56 11.34
C PHE A 230 -6.26 -23.82 12.56
N THR A 231 -6.92 -24.10 13.68
CA THR A 231 -6.30 -24.34 14.97
C THR A 231 -6.91 -25.57 15.64
N TYR A 232 -6.20 -26.13 16.63
CA TYR A 232 -6.68 -27.19 17.50
C TYR A 232 -6.27 -26.89 18.93
N GLN A 233 -6.97 -27.50 19.88
CA GLN A 233 -6.66 -27.40 21.31
C GLN A 233 -5.94 -28.64 21.78
N GLU A 234 -4.87 -28.47 22.58
CA GLU A 234 -4.08 -29.55 23.13
C GLU A 234 -3.66 -29.22 24.57
N PRO A 235 -3.82 -30.16 25.52
CA PRO A 235 -3.27 -29.99 26.85
C PRO A 235 -1.73 -30.02 26.84
N THR A 236 -1.12 -29.13 27.60
CA THR A 236 0.35 -29.04 27.66
C THR A 236 0.94 -30.24 28.41
N LYS A 237 1.96 -30.85 27.79
CA LYS A 237 2.64 -32.02 28.37
C LYS A 237 3.59 -31.68 29.52
N ARG A 238 4.09 -30.44 29.61
CA ARG A 238 5.09 -30.02 30.60
C ARG A 238 4.73 -28.68 31.22
N LYS A 239 5.06 -28.50 32.51
CA LYS A 239 5.02 -27.22 33.21
C LYS A 239 6.06 -26.26 32.64
N SER A 240 5.73 -25.00 32.56
CA SER A 240 6.63 -23.89 32.23
C SER A 240 6.50 -22.76 33.26
N LYS A 241 7.39 -21.76 33.22
CA LYS A 241 7.33 -20.60 34.15
C LYS A 241 5.96 -19.91 34.20
N ASN A 242 5.24 -19.89 33.08
CA ASN A 242 4.00 -19.15 32.91
C ASN A 242 2.76 -20.06 32.76
N ARG A 243 2.91 -21.41 32.94
CA ARG A 243 1.81 -22.33 32.63
C ARG A 243 2.04 -23.70 33.26
N ASP A 244 1.01 -24.24 33.88
CA ASP A 244 1.06 -25.61 34.44
C ASP A 244 0.87 -26.69 33.38
N ALA A 245 1.33 -27.92 33.68
CA ALA A 245 1.05 -29.07 32.84
C ALA A 245 -0.47 -29.35 32.83
N GLY A 246 -1.00 -29.79 31.70
CA GLY A 246 -2.43 -30.01 31.52
C GLY A 246 -3.23 -28.78 31.07
N THR A 247 -2.64 -27.56 31.11
CA THR A 247 -3.32 -26.36 30.59
C THR A 247 -3.60 -26.51 29.11
N VAL A 248 -4.86 -26.33 28.70
CA VAL A 248 -5.26 -26.37 27.28
C VAL A 248 -4.74 -25.13 26.58
N VAL A 249 -4.10 -25.32 25.43
CA VAL A 249 -3.54 -24.26 24.57
C VAL A 249 -3.99 -24.45 23.13
N THR A 250 -4.22 -23.34 22.48
CA THR A 250 -4.53 -23.29 21.06
C THR A 250 -3.24 -23.39 20.25
N LYS A 251 -3.21 -24.31 19.28
CA LYS A 251 -2.08 -24.47 18.37
C LYS A 251 -2.53 -24.36 16.93
N PRO A 252 -1.70 -23.77 16.03
CA PRO A 252 -2.01 -23.74 14.62
C PRO A 252 -1.87 -25.15 14.00
N ILE A 253 -2.75 -25.46 13.05
CA ILE A 253 -2.59 -26.62 12.17
C ILE A 253 -1.51 -26.27 11.15
N GLU A 254 -0.36 -26.94 11.18
CA GLU A 254 0.78 -26.62 10.32
C GLU A 254 0.55 -27.00 8.85
N SER A 255 -0.22 -28.07 8.61
CA SER A 255 -0.47 -28.60 7.27
C SER A 255 -1.98 -28.75 7.04
N ILE A 256 -2.51 -27.93 6.18
CA ILE A 256 -3.91 -28.00 5.77
C ILE A 256 -4.04 -29.07 4.69
N ILE A 257 -4.71 -30.16 5.03
CA ILE A 257 -4.97 -31.28 4.14
C ILE A 257 -6.47 -31.30 3.76
N LYS A 258 -6.82 -32.05 2.73
CA LYS A 258 -8.17 -32.15 2.20
C LYS A 258 -9.24 -32.48 3.26
N LYS A 259 -8.88 -33.31 4.24
CA LYS A 259 -9.78 -33.66 5.36
C LYS A 259 -10.12 -32.43 6.20
N VAL A 260 -9.12 -31.60 6.54
CA VAL A 260 -9.32 -30.38 7.35
C VAL A 260 -10.20 -29.39 6.61
N THR A 261 -9.94 -29.13 5.33
CA THR A 261 -10.78 -28.23 4.52
C THR A 261 -12.21 -28.73 4.41
N LYS A 262 -12.40 -30.05 4.20
CA LYS A 262 -13.71 -30.67 4.16
C LYS A 262 -14.48 -30.50 5.47
N GLU A 263 -13.83 -30.80 6.60
CA GLU A 263 -14.43 -30.65 7.92
C GLU A 263 -14.81 -29.19 8.21
N THR A 264 -13.98 -28.25 7.80
CA THR A 264 -14.28 -26.81 7.95
C THR A 264 -15.49 -26.39 7.10
N LEU A 265 -15.56 -26.85 5.85
CA LEU A 265 -16.71 -26.55 4.99
C LEU A 265 -18.01 -27.12 5.56
N ILE A 266 -18.01 -28.38 5.96
CA ILE A 266 -19.22 -29.08 6.44
C ILE A 266 -19.65 -28.58 7.82
N ASN A 267 -18.69 -28.40 8.76
CA ASN A 267 -19.02 -28.14 10.15
C ASN A 267 -19.08 -26.64 10.51
N LEU A 268 -18.54 -25.75 9.66
CA LEU A 268 -18.46 -24.32 9.97
C LEU A 268 -19.09 -23.46 8.86
N VAL A 269 -18.69 -23.66 7.60
CA VAL A 269 -19.16 -22.76 6.51
C VAL A 269 -20.64 -23.03 6.18
N ILE A 270 -21.06 -24.28 5.97
CA ILE A 270 -22.47 -24.60 5.68
C ILE A 270 -23.41 -24.19 6.83
N PRO A 271 -23.12 -24.50 8.11
CA PRO A 271 -23.93 -23.99 9.21
C PRO A 271 -24.03 -22.48 9.27
N ALA A 272 -22.93 -21.75 9.00
CA ALA A 272 -22.95 -20.28 8.96
C ALA A 272 -23.83 -19.75 7.80
N ILE A 273 -23.86 -20.46 6.66
CA ILE A 273 -24.79 -20.14 5.57
C ILE A 273 -26.21 -20.34 6.05
N ASN A 274 -26.56 -21.51 6.63
CA ASN A 274 -27.89 -21.82 7.10
C ASN A 274 -28.38 -20.79 8.14
N GLU A 275 -27.49 -20.28 8.99
CA GLU A 275 -27.81 -19.31 10.03
C GLU A 275 -28.03 -17.89 9.48
N LYS A 276 -27.14 -17.43 8.59
CA LYS A 276 -27.05 -16.03 8.17
C LYS A 276 -27.68 -15.73 6.81
N TRP A 277 -27.98 -16.75 6.01
CA TRP A 277 -28.49 -16.53 4.67
C TRP A 277 -29.93 -16.00 4.70
N PRO A 278 -30.23 -14.89 3.98
CA PRO A 278 -31.57 -14.31 4.03
C PRO A 278 -32.64 -15.25 3.49
N ALA A 279 -33.70 -15.43 4.22
CA ALA A 279 -34.84 -16.31 3.80
C ALA A 279 -35.51 -15.87 2.49
N THR A 280 -35.31 -14.58 2.10
CA THR A 280 -35.84 -14.03 0.85
C THR A 280 -34.91 -14.22 -0.34
N ALA A 281 -33.66 -14.64 -0.09
CA ALA A 281 -32.67 -14.87 -1.14
C ALA A 281 -32.85 -16.28 -1.76
N SER A 282 -32.22 -16.49 -2.92
CA SER A 282 -32.23 -17.82 -3.57
C SER A 282 -31.48 -18.84 -2.72
N ASN A 283 -32.07 -20.04 -2.60
CA ASN A 283 -31.42 -21.18 -1.94
C ASN A 283 -30.40 -21.90 -2.84
N GLU A 284 -30.28 -21.50 -4.11
CA GLU A 284 -29.25 -21.96 -5.03
C GLU A 284 -27.95 -21.16 -4.78
N ILE A 285 -27.01 -21.71 -4.03
CA ILE A 285 -25.80 -21.03 -3.59
C ILE A 285 -24.58 -21.66 -4.26
N SER A 286 -23.63 -20.83 -4.67
CA SER A 286 -22.37 -21.29 -5.25
C SER A 286 -21.19 -20.84 -4.38
N ILE A 287 -20.52 -21.77 -3.73
CA ILE A 287 -19.26 -21.50 -3.03
C ILE A 287 -18.11 -21.59 -4.05
N GLN A 288 -17.48 -20.47 -4.34
CA GLN A 288 -16.34 -20.39 -5.24
C GLN A 288 -15.02 -20.53 -4.47
N GLN A 289 -14.23 -21.52 -4.83
CA GLN A 289 -12.89 -21.80 -4.28
C GLN A 289 -11.83 -21.89 -5.39
N ASP A 290 -10.56 -21.79 -5.04
CA ASP A 290 -9.47 -22.05 -5.98
C ASP A 290 -9.25 -23.57 -6.21
N ASN A 291 -8.32 -23.89 -7.12
CA ASN A 291 -8.00 -25.28 -7.48
C ASN A 291 -6.82 -25.87 -6.69
N LYS A 292 -6.55 -25.40 -5.47
CA LYS A 292 -5.47 -25.95 -4.64
C LYS A 292 -5.76 -27.40 -4.25
N LYS A 293 -4.70 -28.20 -4.11
CA LYS A 293 -4.79 -29.63 -3.76
C LYS A 293 -5.59 -29.94 -2.47
N PRO A 294 -5.56 -29.10 -1.42
CA PRO A 294 -6.33 -29.35 -0.20
C PRO A 294 -7.86 -29.21 -0.38
N HIS A 295 -8.31 -28.59 -1.47
CA HIS A 295 -9.74 -28.38 -1.68
C HIS A 295 -10.47 -29.65 -2.12
N ILE A 296 -11.72 -29.77 -1.70
CA ILE A 296 -12.58 -30.88 -2.11
C ILE A 296 -13.20 -30.61 -3.49
N ASN A 297 -13.56 -31.67 -4.16
CA ASN A 297 -14.31 -31.61 -5.41
C ASN A 297 -15.82 -31.45 -5.09
N GLY A 298 -16.56 -30.74 -5.92
CA GLY A 298 -18.00 -30.59 -5.83
C GLY A 298 -18.80 -31.90 -5.93
N LYS A 299 -18.15 -33.04 -6.23
CA LYS A 299 -18.73 -34.39 -6.23
C LYS A 299 -18.47 -35.18 -4.93
N ASP A 300 -17.89 -34.54 -3.90
CA ASP A 300 -17.69 -35.20 -2.60
C ASP A 300 -19.05 -35.54 -1.97
N LYS A 301 -19.26 -36.81 -1.64
CA LYS A 301 -20.56 -37.30 -1.18
C LYS A 301 -20.99 -36.70 0.15
N ASP A 302 -20.09 -36.63 1.12
CA ASP A 302 -20.38 -36.10 2.46
C ASP A 302 -20.68 -34.59 2.40
N PHE A 303 -20.01 -33.88 1.48
CA PHE A 303 -20.32 -32.47 1.24
C PHE A 303 -21.70 -32.29 0.62
N ILE A 304 -22.04 -33.08 -0.43
CA ILE A 304 -23.34 -32.99 -1.12
C ILE A 304 -24.48 -33.27 -0.15
N GLU A 305 -24.36 -34.31 0.69
CA GLU A 305 -25.39 -34.68 1.67
C GLU A 305 -25.74 -33.49 2.59
N VAL A 306 -24.73 -32.78 3.13
CA VAL A 306 -24.98 -31.64 4.02
C VAL A 306 -25.35 -30.37 3.22
N ALA A 307 -24.77 -30.17 2.04
CA ALA A 307 -25.02 -29.02 1.17
C ALA A 307 -26.41 -28.97 0.54
N THR A 308 -27.13 -30.09 0.56
CA THR A 308 -28.51 -30.20 0.06
C THR A 308 -29.54 -30.41 1.17
N SER A 309 -29.10 -30.31 2.43
CA SER A 309 -30.01 -30.34 3.58
C SER A 309 -30.69 -28.98 3.78
N ASP A 310 -31.67 -28.94 4.67
CA ASP A 310 -32.34 -27.71 5.15
C ASP A 310 -32.94 -26.82 4.03
N GLY A 311 -33.25 -27.42 2.86
CA GLY A 311 -33.84 -26.68 1.73
C GLY A 311 -32.87 -25.87 0.88
N PHE A 312 -31.60 -25.96 1.14
CA PHE A 312 -30.55 -25.33 0.33
C PHE A 312 -30.05 -26.26 -0.78
N ASN A 313 -29.51 -25.68 -1.84
CA ASN A 313 -28.76 -26.36 -2.89
C ASN A 313 -27.41 -25.68 -3.09
N ILE A 314 -26.45 -26.01 -2.20
CA ILE A 314 -25.12 -25.41 -2.19
C ILE A 314 -24.19 -26.22 -3.08
N LYS A 315 -23.56 -25.56 -4.05
CA LYS A 315 -22.63 -26.17 -5.01
C LYS A 315 -21.24 -25.60 -4.84
N LEU A 316 -20.21 -26.43 -4.96
CA LEU A 316 -18.82 -25.98 -5.07
C LEU A 316 -18.50 -25.65 -6.53
N SER A 317 -18.10 -24.43 -6.79
CA SER A 317 -17.56 -23.98 -8.06
C SER A 317 -16.06 -23.71 -7.94
N GLN A 318 -15.31 -24.14 -8.95
CA GLN A 318 -13.86 -23.92 -8.94
C GLN A 318 -13.51 -22.74 -9.82
N GLN A 319 -12.69 -21.87 -9.28
CA GLN A 319 -12.07 -20.79 -10.01
C GLN A 319 -11.08 -21.35 -11.05
N PRO A 320 -10.96 -20.74 -12.23
CA PRO A 320 -9.93 -21.15 -13.18
C PRO A 320 -8.52 -21.09 -12.57
N PRO A 321 -7.58 -21.96 -12.96
CA PRO A 321 -6.24 -21.99 -12.39
C PRO A 321 -5.45 -20.72 -12.70
N ASN A 322 -4.63 -20.24 -11.75
CA ASN A 322 -3.78 -19.05 -11.85
C ASN A 322 -4.53 -17.70 -11.95
N PHE A 323 -5.69 -17.56 -11.30
CA PHE A 323 -6.52 -16.35 -11.35
C PHE A 323 -6.83 -15.75 -9.97
N PRO A 324 -5.85 -15.29 -9.21
CA PRO A 324 -6.12 -14.66 -7.91
C PRO A 324 -6.99 -13.40 -8.04
N ASP A 325 -6.89 -12.67 -9.14
CA ASP A 325 -7.69 -11.47 -9.45
C ASP A 325 -9.19 -11.74 -9.73
N LEU A 326 -9.63 -13.00 -9.72
CA LEU A 326 -11.03 -13.41 -9.77
C LEU A 326 -11.55 -13.95 -8.42
N ASN A 327 -10.79 -13.74 -7.33
CA ASN A 327 -11.25 -13.98 -5.97
C ASN A 327 -11.25 -12.65 -5.19
N ILE A 328 -12.39 -12.29 -4.61
CA ILE A 328 -12.53 -11.05 -3.85
C ILE A 328 -11.59 -10.97 -2.64
N LEU A 329 -11.27 -12.11 -2.05
CA LEU A 329 -10.38 -12.19 -0.88
C LEU A 329 -8.93 -11.81 -1.22
N ASP A 330 -8.49 -12.04 -2.47
CA ASP A 330 -7.19 -11.61 -2.97
C ASP A 330 -7.15 -10.12 -3.38
N LEU A 331 -8.31 -9.52 -3.70
CA LEU A 331 -8.39 -8.15 -4.22
C LEU A 331 -8.29 -7.05 -3.17
N GLY A 332 -8.36 -7.36 -1.89
CA GLY A 332 -8.22 -6.31 -0.88
C GLY A 332 -8.80 -6.61 0.50
N PHE A 333 -9.25 -7.84 0.72
CA PHE A 333 -9.84 -8.22 1.99
C PHE A 333 -8.79 -8.43 3.09
N LEU A 334 -9.02 -7.86 4.30
CA LEU A 334 -8.18 -8.00 5.49
C LEU A 334 -6.67 -7.82 5.20
N GLN A 335 -6.28 -6.66 4.68
CA GLN A 335 -4.88 -6.37 4.36
C GLN A 335 -4.06 -5.90 5.56
N ASP A 336 -4.68 -5.60 6.68
CA ASP A 336 -4.05 -5.04 7.86
C ASP A 336 -3.17 -6.04 8.61
N GLU A 337 -2.21 -5.50 9.35
CA GLU A 337 -1.32 -6.26 10.21
C GLU A 337 -1.92 -6.37 11.62
N PHE A 338 -2.03 -7.60 12.13
CA PHE A 338 -2.57 -7.88 13.46
C PHE A 338 -1.44 -8.34 14.40
N PRO A 339 -0.68 -7.42 15.04
CA PRO A 339 0.38 -7.81 15.95
C PRO A 339 -0.20 -8.52 17.17
N ALA A 340 0.35 -9.69 17.47
CA ALA A 340 -0.09 -10.52 18.58
C ALA A 340 1.10 -11.20 19.26
N LYS A 341 1.01 -11.46 20.55
CA LYS A 341 2.02 -12.17 21.32
C LYS A 341 1.72 -13.66 21.42
N THR A 342 0.45 -14.03 21.34
CA THR A 342 -0.02 -15.42 21.43
C THR A 342 -0.89 -15.80 20.24
N VAL A 343 -1.15 -17.11 20.09
CA VAL A 343 -2.08 -17.64 19.08
C VAL A 343 -3.48 -17.14 19.33
N GLU A 344 -3.93 -17.15 20.59
CA GLU A 344 -5.26 -16.72 21.00
C GLU A 344 -5.47 -15.23 20.71
N GLU A 345 -4.47 -14.40 21.00
CA GLU A 345 -4.50 -12.97 20.72
C GLU A 345 -4.58 -12.70 19.21
N LEU A 346 -3.83 -13.46 18.39
CA LEU A 346 -3.91 -13.33 16.95
C LEU A 346 -5.28 -13.73 16.41
N VAL A 347 -5.84 -14.84 16.89
CA VAL A 347 -7.19 -15.27 16.51
C VAL A 347 -8.20 -14.19 16.85
N LYS A 348 -8.16 -13.67 18.07
CA LYS A 348 -9.06 -12.60 18.52
C LYS A 348 -8.94 -11.36 17.62
N ASN A 349 -7.72 -10.85 17.39
CA ASN A 349 -7.48 -9.63 16.62
C ASN A 349 -7.96 -9.77 15.16
N VAL A 350 -7.74 -10.94 14.54
CA VAL A 350 -8.18 -11.19 13.16
C VAL A 350 -9.70 -11.29 13.09
N THR A 351 -10.35 -11.94 14.06
CA THR A 351 -11.81 -12.03 14.12
C THR A 351 -12.44 -10.66 14.36
N GLU A 352 -11.92 -9.87 15.29
CA GLU A 352 -12.41 -8.50 15.56
C GLU A 352 -12.26 -7.59 14.32
N ALA A 353 -11.15 -7.71 13.60
CA ALA A 353 -10.97 -6.94 12.37
C ALA A 353 -11.91 -7.38 11.25
N TYR A 354 -12.19 -8.67 11.13
CA TYR A 354 -13.19 -9.18 10.19
C TYR A 354 -14.58 -8.64 10.51
N GLU A 355 -14.98 -8.63 11.77
CA GLU A 355 -16.27 -8.08 12.19
C GLU A 355 -16.35 -6.55 12.02
N ALA A 356 -15.22 -5.85 12.11
CA ALA A 356 -15.14 -4.41 11.93
C ALA A 356 -15.18 -3.98 10.45
N GLU A 357 -14.97 -4.90 9.49
CA GLU A 357 -15.10 -4.57 8.07
C GLU A 357 -16.53 -4.11 7.76
N THR A 358 -16.64 -3.01 7.01
CA THR A 358 -17.94 -2.47 6.65
C THR A 358 -18.48 -3.13 5.38
N PHE A 359 -19.80 -3.19 5.27
CA PHE A 359 -20.45 -3.73 4.08
C PHE A 359 -20.11 -2.92 2.81
N GLU A 360 -19.89 -1.59 2.94
CA GLU A 360 -19.46 -0.75 1.81
C GLU A 360 -18.06 -1.14 1.33
N THR A 361 -17.16 -1.46 2.26
CA THR A 361 -15.81 -1.95 1.90
C THR A 361 -15.92 -3.25 1.13
N LEU A 362 -16.75 -4.17 1.58
CA LEU A 362 -16.97 -5.45 0.90
C LEU A 362 -17.62 -5.28 -0.46
N ASP A 363 -18.63 -4.43 -0.61
CA ASP A 363 -19.25 -4.17 -1.91
C ASP A 363 -18.26 -3.50 -2.89
N ASN A 364 -17.40 -2.60 -2.42
CA ASN A 364 -16.32 -2.02 -3.23
C ASN A 364 -15.31 -3.07 -3.73
N VAL A 365 -15.05 -4.12 -2.96
CA VAL A 365 -14.21 -5.24 -3.42
C VAL A 365 -14.91 -6.04 -4.52
N TRP A 366 -16.23 -6.24 -4.43
CA TRP A 366 -17.02 -6.85 -5.50
C TRP A 366 -17.06 -5.99 -6.77
N LEU A 367 -17.14 -4.67 -6.64
CA LEU A 367 -17.00 -3.75 -7.79
C LEU A 367 -15.60 -3.85 -8.41
N SER A 368 -14.57 -4.00 -7.60
CA SER A 368 -13.20 -4.22 -8.07
C SER A 368 -13.06 -5.54 -8.84
N LEU A 369 -13.73 -6.61 -8.40
CA LEU A 369 -13.82 -7.87 -9.14
C LEU A 369 -14.45 -7.67 -10.52
N GLN A 370 -15.55 -6.93 -10.61
CA GLN A 370 -16.21 -6.62 -11.89
C GLN A 370 -15.29 -5.79 -12.79
N ALA A 371 -14.55 -4.81 -12.22
CA ALA A 371 -13.55 -4.05 -12.98
C ALA A 371 -12.43 -4.95 -13.54
N CYS A 372 -11.93 -5.91 -12.75
CA CYS A 372 -10.97 -6.91 -13.24
C CYS A 372 -11.57 -7.77 -14.37
N MET A 373 -12.83 -8.14 -14.28
CA MET A 373 -13.52 -8.89 -15.34
C MET A 373 -13.63 -8.07 -16.63
N VAL A 374 -13.89 -6.75 -16.53
CA VAL A 374 -13.92 -5.84 -17.70
C VAL A 374 -12.54 -5.76 -18.37
N GLU A 375 -11.47 -5.69 -17.58
CA GLU A 375 -10.10 -5.67 -18.14
C GLU A 375 -9.74 -6.98 -18.87
N ILE A 376 -10.26 -8.12 -18.40
CA ILE A 376 -10.03 -9.42 -19.07
C ILE A 376 -10.71 -9.48 -20.44
N MET A 377 -11.80 -8.75 -20.64
CA MET A 377 -12.53 -8.71 -21.91
C MET A 377 -11.94 -7.76 -22.94
N LYS A 378 -11.02 -6.90 -22.57
CA LYS A 378 -10.25 -6.02 -23.47
C LYS A 378 -9.11 -6.77 -24.14
#